data_feade7f0869da5ce157a99200e7cdb83
#
_entry.id   feade7f0869da5ce157a99200e7cdb83
#
_cell.length_a   1.000
_cell.length_b   1.000
_cell.length_c   1.000
_cell.angle_alpha   90.00
_cell.angle_beta   90.00
_cell.angle_gamma   90.00
#
_symmetry.space_group_name_H-M   'P 1'
#
loop_
_entity.id
_entity.type
_entity.pdbx_description
1 polymer ?
#
loop_
_entity_poly.entity_id
_entity_poly.type
_entity_poly.pdbx_seq_one_letter_code
_entity_poly.pdbx_strand_id
1 'polypeptide(L)'
;MSARRAIVPAAVLMLAAAAARPAAAQGDCFPPRDSHEAKTLAVASVPLAFSPLSAPSRVARTTLRLGLEGATVPSPDAETRTATICRPGKGPEKIDFLFAIPRPRAELLLPWGMGLEVSWIPPVRVAGVLANVLSVALGYRAAIGKAVLGVRGHGTVGLIRAPITCDTDALADPASECFEGTRSDDRYHPNIFGLDATIGVPVASGRLRPYAGVGYNILHPRFQVNFTNSQGSTDNRKIEVDLARLVTYAGASWLLHPAWEVSAELYLSPSDALSGRMAVRRGFGL
;
A
#
# COMPACT_ATOMS: atom_id res chain seq x y z
N MET A 1 -73.66 38.89 -24.90
CA MET A 1 -72.94 37.75 -24.25
C MET A 1 -71.47 37.84 -24.57
N SER A 2 -70.68 38.34 -23.63
CA SER A 2 -69.25 38.73 -23.82
C SER A 2 -68.38 37.63 -23.16
N ALA A 3 -67.56 36.91 -23.94
CA ALA A 3 -66.63 35.90 -23.48
C ALA A 3 -65.30 36.58 -23.10
N ARG A 4 -65.02 36.68 -21.79
CA ARG A 4 -63.71 37.12 -21.27
C ARG A 4 -62.75 35.94 -21.28
N ARG A 5 -61.74 35.99 -22.17
CA ARG A 5 -60.60 35.06 -22.15
C ARG A 5 -59.66 35.49 -21.02
N ALA A 6 -59.44 34.57 -20.07
CA ALA A 6 -58.44 34.69 -19.05
C ALA A 6 -57.06 34.41 -19.64
N ILE A 7 -56.18 35.40 -19.66
CA ILE A 7 -54.76 35.25 -19.97
C ILE A 7 -54.07 34.91 -18.66
N VAL A 8 -53.63 33.64 -18.54
CA VAL A 8 -52.74 33.20 -17.44
C VAL A 8 -51.30 33.55 -17.83
N PRO A 9 -50.53 34.29 -17.03
CA PRO A 9 -49.18 34.66 -17.40
C PRO A 9 -48.24 33.44 -17.24
N ALA A 10 -47.62 33.02 -18.34
CA ALA A 10 -46.58 31.97 -18.44
C ALA A 10 -45.20 32.47 -17.97
N ALA A 11 -45.15 33.19 -16.83
CA ALA A 11 -43.92 33.89 -16.38
C ALA A 11 -43.27 33.28 -15.13
N VAL A 12 -43.69 32.10 -14.65
CA VAL A 12 -43.17 31.54 -13.36
C VAL A 12 -42.30 30.30 -13.56
N LEU A 13 -42.11 29.80 -14.81
CA LEU A 13 -41.38 28.56 -15.03
C LEU A 13 -39.91 28.71 -15.48
N MET A 14 -39.30 29.90 -15.44
CA MET A 14 -37.93 30.11 -15.91
C MET A 14 -36.93 30.47 -14.80
N LEU A 15 -37.21 30.27 -13.54
CA LEU A 15 -36.27 30.63 -12.44
C LEU A 15 -35.71 29.43 -11.65
N ALA A 16 -35.97 28.21 -12.04
CA ALA A 16 -35.45 27.03 -11.33
C ALA A 16 -34.29 26.29 -12.05
N ALA A 17 -33.79 26.83 -13.15
CA ALA A 17 -32.70 26.17 -13.94
C ALA A 17 -31.30 26.78 -13.73
N ALA A 18 -31.10 27.62 -12.73
CA ALA A 18 -29.81 28.29 -12.55
C ALA A 18 -29.26 28.03 -11.15
N ALA A 19 -28.75 26.83 -10.87
CA ALA A 19 -27.73 26.65 -9.82
C ALA A 19 -27.22 25.18 -9.72
N ALA A 20 -27.26 24.37 -10.76
CA ALA A 20 -26.34 23.24 -10.81
C ALA A 20 -25.03 23.77 -11.41
N ARG A 21 -24.21 24.43 -10.59
CA ARG A 21 -22.79 24.60 -10.95
C ARG A 21 -22.25 23.18 -11.09
N PRO A 22 -21.68 22.78 -12.26
CA PRO A 22 -20.92 21.56 -12.32
C PRO A 22 -19.84 21.69 -11.24
N ALA A 23 -19.78 20.73 -10.30
CA ALA A 23 -18.64 20.62 -9.41
C ALA A 23 -17.43 20.62 -10.33
N ALA A 24 -16.62 21.67 -10.28
CA ALA A 24 -15.39 21.76 -11.06
C ALA A 24 -14.62 20.50 -10.67
N ALA A 25 -14.35 19.62 -11.65
CA ALA A 25 -13.50 18.47 -11.43
C ALA A 25 -12.18 19.04 -10.91
N GLN A 26 -11.90 18.82 -9.63
CA GLN A 26 -10.65 19.28 -9.03
C GLN A 26 -9.56 18.52 -9.75
N GLY A 27 -8.68 19.24 -10.47
CA GLY A 27 -7.68 18.67 -11.34
C GLY A 27 -6.71 17.73 -10.59
N ASP A 28 -6.11 16.81 -11.31
CA ASP A 28 -5.06 15.95 -10.77
C ASP A 28 -3.90 16.82 -10.26
N CYS A 29 -3.31 16.44 -9.12
CA CYS A 29 -2.18 17.13 -8.50
C CYS A 29 -0.93 16.26 -8.56
N PHE A 30 0.18 16.85 -9.04
CA PHE A 30 1.49 16.20 -9.19
C PHE A 30 2.51 16.92 -8.30
N PRO A 31 2.56 16.61 -7.01
CA PRO A 31 3.46 17.30 -6.09
C PRO A 31 4.92 16.91 -6.34
N PRO A 32 5.89 17.78 -6.02
CA PRO A 32 7.32 17.45 -6.06
C PRO A 32 7.65 16.19 -5.25
N ARG A 33 8.73 15.47 -5.67
CA ARG A 33 9.14 14.19 -5.06
C ARG A 33 9.60 14.30 -3.61
N ASP A 34 9.95 15.49 -3.16
CA ASP A 34 10.38 15.85 -1.80
C ASP A 34 9.28 16.48 -0.95
N SER A 35 8.07 16.64 -1.49
CA SER A 35 6.91 17.15 -0.76
C SER A 35 6.43 16.21 0.35
N HIS A 36 5.68 16.72 1.29
CA HIS A 36 5.06 15.94 2.37
C HIS A 36 4.10 14.88 1.81
N GLU A 37 3.33 15.20 0.78
CA GLU A 37 2.45 14.27 0.08
C GLU A 37 3.23 13.09 -0.51
N ALA A 38 4.34 13.39 -1.20
CA ALA A 38 5.17 12.35 -1.79
C ALA A 38 5.80 11.44 -0.73
N LYS A 39 6.29 12.01 0.39
CA LYS A 39 6.82 11.26 1.52
C LYS A 39 5.75 10.38 2.17
N THR A 40 4.56 10.93 2.43
CA THR A 40 3.44 10.17 3.02
C THR A 40 3.05 8.97 2.15
N LEU A 41 2.93 9.16 0.83
CA LEU A 41 2.62 8.09 -0.11
C LEU A 41 3.74 7.04 -0.20
N ALA A 42 5.01 7.47 -0.11
CA ALA A 42 6.16 6.58 -0.05
C ALA A 42 6.16 5.74 1.24
N VAL A 43 5.94 6.36 2.40
CA VAL A 43 5.83 5.66 3.70
C VAL A 43 4.69 4.65 3.68
N ALA A 44 3.51 5.01 3.17
CA ALA A 44 2.37 4.10 3.02
C ALA A 44 2.67 2.90 2.09
N SER A 45 3.62 3.05 1.14
CA SER A 45 4.06 1.98 0.26
C SER A 45 5.00 0.97 0.96
N VAL A 46 5.73 1.38 2.01
CA VAL A 46 6.75 0.53 2.67
C VAL A 46 6.19 -0.81 3.14
N PRO A 47 5.09 -0.90 3.90
CA PRO A 47 4.57 -2.19 4.37
C PRO A 47 4.00 -3.07 3.24
N LEU A 48 3.70 -2.48 2.08
CA LEU A 48 3.13 -3.16 0.91
C LEU A 48 4.20 -3.68 -0.05
N ALA A 49 5.43 -3.18 0.03
CA ALA A 49 6.54 -3.62 -0.79
C ALA A 49 6.81 -5.12 -0.59
N PHE A 50 7.02 -5.85 -1.69
CA PHE A 50 7.11 -7.32 -1.68
C PHE A 50 8.54 -7.80 -1.52
N SER A 51 9.05 -7.88 -0.27
CA SER A 51 10.37 -8.42 0.06
C SER A 51 10.40 -9.96 0.07
N PRO A 52 11.59 -10.60 0.03
CA PRO A 52 11.72 -12.05 0.10
C PRO A 52 11.19 -12.64 1.40
N LEU A 53 11.43 -11.95 2.52
CA LEU A 53 11.03 -12.35 3.87
C LEU A 53 11.46 -13.78 4.23
N SER A 54 12.51 -14.28 3.58
CA SER A 54 13.21 -15.52 3.92
C SER A 54 14.58 -15.57 3.25
N ALA A 55 15.49 -16.33 3.85
CA ALA A 55 16.77 -16.62 3.22
C ALA A 55 16.57 -17.38 1.89
N PRO A 56 17.26 -16.99 0.81
CA PRO A 56 17.22 -17.74 -0.43
C PRO A 56 17.70 -19.18 -0.19
N SER A 57 16.99 -20.13 -0.77
CA SER A 57 17.32 -21.56 -0.62
C SER A 57 17.09 -22.29 -1.92
N ARG A 58 17.99 -23.28 -2.21
CA ARG A 58 17.78 -24.24 -3.29
C ARG A 58 17.03 -25.46 -2.77
N VAL A 59 16.22 -26.03 -3.61
CA VAL A 59 15.47 -27.26 -3.32
C VAL A 59 15.90 -28.37 -4.27
N ALA A 60 15.93 -29.60 -3.79
CA ALA A 60 16.28 -30.75 -4.61
C ALA A 60 15.11 -31.23 -5.50
N ARG A 61 13.89 -30.89 -5.12
CA ARG A 61 12.65 -31.20 -5.82
C ARG A 61 11.72 -30.01 -5.79
N THR A 62 10.74 -29.98 -6.68
CA THR A 62 9.70 -28.94 -6.66
C THR A 62 9.05 -28.86 -5.27
N THR A 63 8.97 -27.67 -4.74
CA THR A 63 8.46 -27.45 -3.39
C THR A 63 7.48 -26.28 -3.40
N LEU A 64 6.28 -26.52 -2.92
CA LEU A 64 5.29 -25.47 -2.64
C LEU A 64 5.41 -25.07 -1.17
N ARG A 65 5.50 -23.78 -0.87
CA ARG A 65 5.42 -23.24 0.48
C ARG A 65 4.19 -22.35 0.58
N LEU A 66 3.38 -22.58 1.60
CA LEU A 66 2.23 -21.75 1.94
C LEU A 66 2.46 -21.13 3.30
N GLY A 67 2.08 -19.86 3.47
CA GLY A 67 2.29 -19.18 4.72
C GLY A 67 1.45 -17.93 4.90
N LEU A 68 1.63 -17.35 6.07
CA LEU A 68 1.09 -16.04 6.43
C LEU A 68 2.26 -15.13 6.78
N GLU A 69 2.24 -13.91 6.26
CA GLU A 69 3.20 -12.87 6.62
C GLU A 69 2.49 -11.66 7.22
N GLY A 70 3.22 -10.88 8.01
CA GLY A 70 2.78 -9.61 8.54
C GLY A 70 3.88 -8.57 8.40
N ALA A 71 3.51 -7.34 8.05
CA ALA A 71 4.39 -6.19 7.97
C ALA A 71 3.86 -5.06 8.85
N THR A 72 4.71 -4.49 9.72
CA THR A 72 4.32 -3.34 10.54
C THR A 72 4.11 -2.10 9.67
N VAL A 73 3.10 -1.31 10.01
CA VAL A 73 2.79 -0.05 9.34
C VAL A 73 3.52 1.08 10.07
N PRO A 74 4.48 1.76 9.42
CA PRO A 74 5.13 2.92 10.02
C PRO A 74 4.17 4.11 10.11
N SER A 75 4.29 4.87 11.19
CA SER A 75 3.53 6.12 11.38
C SER A 75 4.53 7.28 11.41
N PRO A 76 4.64 8.05 10.33
CA PRO A 76 5.47 9.26 10.31
C PRO A 76 4.86 10.34 11.20
N ASP A 77 5.64 11.37 11.50
CA ASP A 77 5.20 12.52 12.27
C ASP A 77 4.02 13.26 11.61
N ALA A 78 3.33 14.09 12.38
CA ALA A 78 2.17 14.85 11.90
C ALA A 78 2.55 15.84 10.80
N GLU A 79 3.75 16.42 10.85
CA GLU A 79 4.24 17.35 9.84
C GLU A 79 4.35 16.65 8.48
N THR A 80 5.02 15.50 8.41
CA THR A 80 5.12 14.70 7.17
C THR A 80 3.76 14.30 6.61
N ARG A 81 2.77 14.01 7.47
CA ARG A 81 1.41 13.64 7.06
C ARG A 81 0.53 14.81 6.66
N THR A 82 0.98 16.05 6.85
CA THR A 82 0.22 17.25 6.51
C THR A 82 0.53 17.67 5.08
N ALA A 83 -0.50 17.69 4.24
CA ALA A 83 -0.38 18.10 2.84
C ALA A 83 -0.03 19.60 2.74
N THR A 84 0.94 19.92 1.88
CA THR A 84 1.46 21.29 1.73
C THR A 84 1.17 21.92 0.37
N ILE A 85 1.04 21.09 -0.67
CA ILE A 85 0.94 21.54 -2.07
C ILE A 85 -0.42 21.21 -2.67
N CYS A 86 -0.83 19.96 -2.61
CA CYS A 86 -2.06 19.51 -3.23
C CYS A 86 -3.29 19.93 -2.42
N ARG A 87 -3.16 20.05 -1.11
CA ARG A 87 -4.25 20.40 -0.18
C ARG A 87 -3.72 21.26 0.97
N PRO A 88 -3.27 22.51 0.69
CA PRO A 88 -2.73 23.39 1.73
C PRO A 88 -3.79 23.74 2.77
N GLY A 89 -3.38 23.83 4.03
CA GLY A 89 -4.27 24.18 5.16
C GLY A 89 -5.07 23.01 5.73
N LYS A 90 -4.86 21.81 5.24
CA LYS A 90 -5.45 20.59 5.76
C LYS A 90 -4.70 20.07 6.99
N GLY A 91 -5.40 19.34 7.88
CA GLY A 91 -4.79 18.56 8.95
C GLY A 91 -4.01 17.33 8.46
N PRO A 92 -3.30 16.63 9.36
CA PRO A 92 -2.50 15.46 8.99
C PRO A 92 -3.38 14.28 8.53
N GLU A 93 -2.95 13.60 7.47
CA GLU A 93 -3.59 12.38 6.95
C GLU A 93 -3.40 11.22 7.93
N LYS A 94 -4.43 10.39 8.10
CA LYS A 94 -4.34 9.17 8.91
C LYS A 94 -3.98 7.98 8.03
N ILE A 95 -2.81 7.38 8.26
CA ILE A 95 -2.33 6.22 7.48
C ILE A 95 -2.09 4.97 8.33
N ASP A 96 -2.19 5.07 9.64
CA ASP A 96 -1.83 4.04 10.62
C ASP A 96 -3.06 3.35 11.26
N PHE A 97 -4.08 3.05 10.43
CA PHE A 97 -5.29 2.34 10.88
C PHE A 97 -5.04 0.94 11.45
N LEU A 98 -3.98 0.30 11.01
CA LEU A 98 -3.59 -1.04 11.41
C LEU A 98 -2.14 -1.03 11.87
N PHE A 99 -1.86 -1.66 13.00
CA PHE A 99 -0.49 -1.87 13.47
C PHE A 99 0.33 -2.72 12.50
N ALA A 100 -0.29 -3.72 11.88
CA ALA A 100 0.36 -4.59 10.90
C ALA A 100 -0.63 -5.05 9.84
N ILE A 101 -0.11 -5.32 8.64
CA ILE A 101 -0.87 -5.83 7.50
C ILE A 101 -0.58 -7.32 7.35
N PRO A 102 -1.54 -8.20 7.69
CA PRO A 102 -1.41 -9.63 7.44
C PRO A 102 -1.74 -9.95 5.98
N ARG A 103 -0.99 -10.88 5.36
CA ARG A 103 -1.30 -11.37 4.02
C ARG A 103 -0.88 -12.82 3.82
N PRO A 104 -1.73 -13.68 3.21
CA PRO A 104 -1.37 -15.00 2.75
C PRO A 104 -0.28 -14.93 1.67
N ARG A 105 0.63 -15.90 1.66
CA ARG A 105 1.71 -16.02 0.68
C ARG A 105 1.87 -17.46 0.24
N ALA A 106 2.07 -17.65 -1.06
CA ALA A 106 2.45 -18.90 -1.68
C ALA A 106 3.77 -18.72 -2.42
N GLU A 107 4.66 -19.71 -2.33
CA GLU A 107 5.95 -19.74 -3.01
C GLU A 107 6.16 -21.10 -3.66
N LEU A 108 6.36 -21.14 -4.96
CA LEU A 108 6.72 -22.32 -5.72
C LEU A 108 8.21 -22.28 -6.05
N LEU A 109 8.97 -23.27 -5.57
CA LEU A 109 10.41 -23.41 -5.79
C LEU A 109 10.68 -24.57 -6.72
N LEU A 110 11.53 -24.36 -7.71
CA LEU A 110 11.93 -25.36 -8.71
C LEU A 110 13.37 -25.81 -8.49
N PRO A 111 13.71 -27.07 -8.78
CA PRO A 111 15.06 -27.64 -8.52
C PRO A 111 16.19 -26.89 -9.21
N TRP A 112 15.92 -26.28 -10.36
CA TRP A 112 16.92 -25.50 -11.12
C TRP A 112 17.15 -24.08 -10.57
N GLY A 113 16.51 -23.73 -9.46
CA GLY A 113 16.71 -22.44 -8.77
C GLY A 113 15.69 -21.36 -9.08
N MET A 114 14.79 -21.57 -10.04
CA MET A 114 13.68 -20.65 -10.29
C MET A 114 12.65 -20.70 -9.15
N GLY A 115 11.95 -19.59 -8.93
CA GLY A 115 10.86 -19.51 -7.97
C GLY A 115 9.83 -18.47 -8.36
N LEU A 116 8.57 -18.80 -8.13
CA LEU A 116 7.43 -17.92 -8.27
C LEU A 116 6.83 -17.68 -6.89
N GLU A 117 6.56 -16.42 -6.56
CA GLU A 117 5.95 -16.04 -5.29
C GLU A 117 4.70 -15.20 -5.56
N VAL A 118 3.64 -15.47 -4.81
CA VAL A 118 2.38 -14.73 -4.88
C VAL A 118 1.92 -14.44 -3.47
N SER A 119 1.46 -13.23 -3.23
CA SER A 119 0.81 -12.83 -1.98
C SER A 119 -0.42 -11.98 -2.30
N TRP A 120 -1.50 -12.17 -1.54
CA TRP A 120 -2.75 -11.47 -1.80
C TRP A 120 -3.43 -11.05 -0.51
N ILE A 121 -3.76 -9.78 -0.40
CA ILE A 121 -4.65 -9.25 0.64
C ILE A 121 -6.06 -9.29 0.07
N PRO A 122 -6.93 -10.19 0.57
CA PRO A 122 -8.30 -10.30 0.07
C PRO A 122 -9.14 -9.08 0.47
N PRO A 123 -10.22 -8.77 -0.29
CA PRO A 123 -11.05 -7.58 -0.05
C PRO A 123 -11.97 -7.76 1.18
N VAL A 124 -11.36 -7.90 2.35
CA VAL A 124 -12.04 -7.95 3.64
C VAL A 124 -11.86 -6.61 4.35
N ARG A 125 -12.94 -6.08 4.90
CA ARG A 125 -12.89 -4.82 5.66
C ARG A 125 -12.47 -5.08 7.10
N VAL A 126 -11.35 -4.48 7.52
CA VAL A 126 -10.82 -4.56 8.89
C VAL A 126 -10.56 -3.14 9.40
N ALA A 127 -11.06 -2.79 10.57
CA ALA A 127 -10.92 -1.44 11.17
C ALA A 127 -11.28 -0.28 10.22
N GLY A 128 -12.27 -0.48 9.35
CA GLY A 128 -12.68 0.53 8.37
C GLY A 128 -11.86 0.53 7.07
N VAL A 129 -10.77 -0.20 7.00
CA VAL A 129 -9.91 -0.36 5.81
C VAL A 129 -10.38 -1.56 4.99
N LEU A 130 -10.56 -1.37 3.69
CA LEU A 130 -10.76 -2.43 2.70
C LEU A 130 -9.54 -2.47 1.80
N ALA A 131 -8.81 -3.58 1.79
CA ALA A 131 -7.66 -3.75 0.92
C ALA A 131 -7.91 -4.90 -0.07
N ASN A 132 -7.52 -4.71 -1.33
CA ASN A 132 -7.43 -5.76 -2.34
C ASN A 132 -6.10 -5.55 -3.07
N VAL A 133 -5.06 -6.21 -2.60
CA VAL A 133 -3.68 -5.99 -3.07
C VAL A 133 -3.05 -7.33 -3.44
N LEU A 134 -2.56 -7.43 -4.66
CA LEU A 134 -1.84 -8.57 -5.20
C LEU A 134 -0.35 -8.23 -5.33
N SER A 135 0.51 -9.13 -4.86
CA SER A 135 1.96 -9.08 -5.07
C SER A 135 2.43 -10.34 -5.75
N VAL A 136 3.33 -10.20 -6.72
CA VAL A 136 3.94 -11.32 -7.47
C VAL A 136 5.44 -11.09 -7.56
N ALA A 137 6.23 -12.15 -7.46
CA ALA A 137 7.66 -12.10 -7.75
C ALA A 137 8.11 -13.34 -8.52
N LEU A 138 9.04 -13.13 -9.43
CA LEU A 138 9.78 -14.19 -10.13
C LEU A 138 11.26 -14.04 -9.80
N GLY A 139 11.90 -15.12 -9.40
CA GLY A 139 13.29 -15.07 -8.97
C GLY A 139 14.11 -16.28 -9.39
N TYR A 140 15.42 -16.11 -9.30
CA TYR A 140 16.42 -17.14 -9.51
C TYR A 140 17.37 -17.23 -8.32
N ARG A 141 17.77 -18.45 -7.94
CA ARG A 141 18.63 -18.74 -6.79
C ARG A 141 19.81 -19.59 -7.22
N ALA A 142 21.01 -19.12 -6.91
CA ALA A 142 22.28 -19.82 -7.21
C ALA A 142 23.07 -20.08 -5.92
N ALA A 143 23.66 -21.27 -5.80
CA ALA A 143 24.61 -21.55 -4.71
C ALA A 143 25.99 -20.98 -5.06
N ILE A 144 26.61 -20.29 -4.10
CA ILE A 144 27.97 -19.74 -4.17
C ILE A 144 28.70 -20.19 -2.91
N GLY A 145 29.45 -21.31 -3.01
CA GLY A 145 30.04 -21.96 -1.86
C GLY A 145 28.99 -22.41 -0.84
N LYS A 146 29.08 -21.88 0.39
CA LYS A 146 28.09 -22.13 1.46
C LYS A 146 26.90 -21.17 1.41
N ALA A 147 27.00 -20.07 0.66
CA ALA A 147 25.94 -19.08 0.54
C ALA A 147 24.99 -19.41 -0.62
N VAL A 148 23.80 -18.85 -0.56
CA VAL A 148 22.85 -18.82 -1.67
C VAL A 148 22.56 -17.37 -2.01
N LEU A 149 22.76 -17.01 -3.28
CA LEU A 149 22.36 -15.74 -3.84
C LEU A 149 20.98 -15.90 -4.49
N GLY A 150 20.08 -14.98 -4.23
CA GLY A 150 18.79 -14.84 -4.89
C GLY A 150 18.69 -13.49 -5.60
N VAL A 151 18.09 -13.48 -6.78
CA VAL A 151 17.72 -12.26 -7.51
C VAL A 151 16.26 -12.38 -7.87
N ARG A 152 15.46 -11.31 -7.65
CA ARG A 152 14.02 -11.31 -7.94
C ARG A 152 13.60 -10.04 -8.63
N GLY A 153 12.64 -10.17 -9.59
CA GLY A 153 11.78 -9.09 -10.00
C GLY A 153 10.43 -9.25 -9.32
N HIS A 154 9.85 -8.16 -8.85
CA HIS A 154 8.58 -8.19 -8.13
C HIS A 154 7.68 -7.01 -8.48
N GLY A 155 6.37 -7.18 -8.26
CA GLY A 155 5.38 -6.14 -8.39
C GLY A 155 4.27 -6.26 -7.36
N THR A 156 3.73 -5.14 -6.92
CA THR A 156 2.55 -5.05 -6.05
C THR A 156 1.58 -4.05 -6.65
N VAL A 157 0.36 -4.48 -6.88
CA VAL A 157 -0.72 -3.66 -7.45
C VAL A 157 -2.01 -3.91 -6.68
N GLY A 158 -2.94 -2.96 -6.74
CA GLY A 158 -4.24 -3.13 -6.11
C GLY A 158 -4.86 -1.82 -5.63
N LEU A 159 -5.82 -1.95 -4.72
CA LEU A 159 -6.60 -0.85 -4.19
C LEU A 159 -6.78 -1.01 -2.68
N ILE A 160 -6.53 0.06 -1.95
CA ILE A 160 -6.87 0.21 -0.54
C ILE A 160 -7.89 1.35 -0.43
N ARG A 161 -8.98 1.12 0.30
CA ARG A 161 -10.00 2.11 0.62
C ARG A 161 -10.03 2.30 2.13
N ALA A 162 -9.90 3.55 2.58
CA ALA A 162 -9.89 3.89 3.99
C ALA A 162 -10.29 5.35 4.19
N PRO A 163 -10.76 5.74 5.39
CA PRO A 163 -11.06 7.13 5.71
C PRO A 163 -9.77 7.90 6.10
N ILE A 164 -8.86 8.04 5.13
CA ILE A 164 -7.52 8.64 5.34
C ILE A 164 -7.63 10.15 5.59
N THR A 165 -8.44 10.82 4.80
CA THR A 165 -8.61 12.28 4.84
C THR A 165 -9.54 12.71 5.97
N CYS A 166 -10.72 12.09 6.07
CA CYS A 166 -11.77 12.45 7.02
C CYS A 166 -12.16 11.21 7.82
N ASP A 167 -11.46 10.95 8.90
CA ASP A 167 -11.82 9.92 9.88
C ASP A 167 -12.85 10.45 10.90
N THR A 168 -13.20 9.64 11.88
CA THR A 168 -14.19 9.99 12.90
C THR A 168 -13.77 11.19 13.74
N ASP A 169 -12.46 11.28 14.05
CA ASP A 169 -11.91 12.36 14.90
C ASP A 169 -11.92 13.68 14.12
N ALA A 170 -11.55 13.67 12.84
CA ALA A 170 -11.59 14.83 11.96
C ALA A 170 -13.02 15.36 11.72
N LEU A 171 -14.04 14.51 11.74
CA LEU A 171 -15.45 14.94 11.64
C LEU A 171 -15.93 15.68 12.90
N ALA A 172 -15.34 15.42 14.05
CA ALA A 172 -15.68 16.06 15.31
C ALA A 172 -14.85 17.33 15.62
N ASP A 173 -13.77 17.58 14.89
CA ASP A 173 -12.87 18.72 15.08
C ASP A 173 -13.35 19.94 14.30
N PRO A 174 -13.79 21.04 14.98
CA PRO A 174 -14.24 22.27 14.30
C PRO A 174 -13.15 22.95 13.44
N ALA A 175 -11.86 22.66 13.68
CA ALA A 175 -10.77 23.20 12.90
C ALA A 175 -10.49 22.37 11.61
N SER A 176 -11.10 21.19 11.49
CA SER A 176 -10.94 20.32 10.34
C SER A 176 -11.85 20.74 9.17
N GLU A 177 -11.33 20.59 7.94
CA GLU A 177 -12.15 20.72 6.73
C GLU A 177 -13.28 19.67 6.65
N CYS A 178 -13.15 18.59 7.41
CA CYS A 178 -14.08 17.48 7.49
C CYS A 178 -15.24 17.74 8.48
N PHE A 179 -15.17 18.83 9.27
CA PHE A 179 -16.13 19.10 10.34
C PHE A 179 -17.58 19.04 9.83
N GLU A 180 -18.42 18.25 10.51
CA GLU A 180 -19.82 18.00 10.13
C GLU A 180 -20.04 17.49 8.69
N GLY A 181 -18.97 17.07 8.02
CA GLY A 181 -19.04 16.49 6.69
C GLY A 181 -19.27 14.98 6.69
N THR A 182 -18.90 14.31 5.61
CA THR A 182 -18.97 12.84 5.51
C THR A 182 -17.62 12.21 5.78
N ARG A 183 -17.65 11.01 6.40
CA ARG A 183 -16.45 10.17 6.50
C ARG A 183 -15.93 9.87 5.10
N SER A 184 -14.63 10.02 4.89
CA SER A 184 -14.05 9.78 3.56
C SER A 184 -14.00 8.29 3.20
N ASP A 185 -13.99 8.01 1.90
CA ASP A 185 -13.77 6.70 1.31
C ASP A 185 -12.64 6.82 0.27
N ASP A 186 -11.49 7.25 0.78
CA ASP A 186 -10.32 7.53 -0.03
C ASP A 186 -9.76 6.25 -0.65
N ARG A 187 -9.11 6.39 -1.80
CA ARG A 187 -8.56 5.28 -2.57
C ARG A 187 -7.05 5.44 -2.72
N TYR A 188 -6.33 4.41 -2.36
CA TYR A 188 -4.88 4.35 -2.52
C TYR A 188 -4.47 3.16 -3.38
N HIS A 189 -3.71 3.42 -4.44
CA HIS A 189 -3.11 2.41 -5.32
C HIS A 189 -1.60 2.44 -5.12
N PRO A 190 -0.97 1.39 -4.57
CA PRO A 190 0.47 1.39 -4.28
C PRO A 190 1.34 1.36 -5.53
N ASN A 191 1.02 0.52 -6.54
CA ASN A 191 1.72 0.37 -7.82
C ASN A 191 3.25 0.35 -7.66
N ILE A 192 3.78 -0.71 -7.01
CA ILE A 192 5.19 -0.87 -6.69
C ILE A 192 5.78 -1.92 -7.63
N PHE A 193 6.90 -1.62 -8.26
CA PHE A 193 7.68 -2.56 -9.07
C PHE A 193 9.14 -2.48 -8.65
N GLY A 194 9.86 -3.61 -8.67
CA GLY A 194 11.25 -3.58 -8.24
C GLY A 194 12.05 -4.81 -8.60
N LEU A 195 13.34 -4.66 -8.38
CA LEU A 195 14.32 -5.73 -8.43
C LEU A 195 15.05 -5.80 -7.11
N ASP A 196 15.35 -6.99 -6.63
CA ASP A 196 16.17 -7.18 -5.44
C ASP A 196 17.18 -8.31 -5.58
N ALA A 197 18.26 -8.20 -4.82
CA ALA A 197 19.28 -9.24 -4.66
C ALA A 197 19.44 -9.54 -3.17
N THR A 198 19.46 -10.82 -2.83
CA THR A 198 19.53 -11.33 -1.46
C THR A 198 20.65 -12.36 -1.34
N ILE A 199 21.44 -12.30 -0.31
CA ILE A 199 22.39 -13.34 0.06
C ILE A 199 21.99 -13.97 1.40
N GLY A 200 22.00 -15.29 1.48
CA GLY A 200 21.74 -16.02 2.71
C GLY A 200 22.79 -17.08 2.97
N VAL A 201 23.12 -17.31 4.23
CA VAL A 201 24.12 -18.30 4.64
C VAL A 201 23.51 -19.25 5.68
N PRO A 202 23.48 -20.57 5.45
CA PRO A 202 23.02 -21.52 6.46
C PRO A 202 24.06 -21.63 7.59
N VAL A 203 23.60 -21.48 8.83
CA VAL A 203 24.37 -21.68 10.07
C VAL A 203 23.64 -22.67 10.99
N ALA A 204 24.24 -23.05 12.10
CA ALA A 204 23.63 -23.98 13.07
C ALA A 204 23.05 -25.24 12.41
N SER A 205 23.89 -25.97 11.66
CA SER A 205 23.50 -27.19 10.92
C SER A 205 22.37 -26.93 9.88
N GLY A 206 22.30 -25.72 9.33
CA GLY A 206 21.33 -25.33 8.31
C GLY A 206 19.94 -24.95 8.82
N ARG A 207 19.71 -25.03 10.12
CA ARG A 207 18.42 -24.65 10.72
C ARG A 207 18.21 -23.14 10.75
N LEU A 208 19.25 -22.38 11.08
CA LEU A 208 19.21 -20.91 11.06
C LEU A 208 19.86 -20.41 9.77
N ARG A 209 19.21 -19.48 9.09
CA ARG A 209 19.66 -18.90 7.84
C ARG A 209 19.52 -17.38 7.89
N PRO A 210 20.52 -16.67 8.43
CA PRO A 210 20.59 -15.22 8.29
C PRO A 210 20.71 -14.84 6.82
N TYR A 211 20.15 -13.69 6.47
CA TYR A 211 20.22 -13.14 5.12
C TYR A 211 20.19 -11.62 5.16
N ALA A 212 20.69 -11.01 4.10
CA ALA A 212 20.58 -9.59 3.84
C ALA A 212 20.42 -9.35 2.35
N GLY A 213 19.88 -8.22 1.99
CA GLY A 213 19.66 -7.87 0.61
C GLY A 213 19.50 -6.38 0.38
N VAL A 214 19.54 -6.04 -0.90
CA VAL A 214 19.35 -4.69 -1.42
C VAL A 214 18.38 -4.78 -2.61
N GLY A 215 17.55 -3.74 -2.75
CA GLY A 215 16.61 -3.66 -3.85
C GLY A 215 16.45 -2.23 -4.33
N TYR A 216 15.84 -2.11 -5.50
CA TYR A 216 15.47 -0.85 -6.11
C TYR A 216 14.01 -0.91 -6.51
N ASN A 217 13.19 -0.04 -5.94
CA ASN A 217 11.76 0.06 -6.18
C ASN A 217 11.41 1.30 -6.98
N ILE A 218 10.57 1.11 -7.98
CA ILE A 218 9.86 2.17 -8.69
C ILE A 218 8.44 2.19 -8.13
N LEU A 219 8.04 3.33 -7.59
CA LEU A 219 6.74 3.54 -6.95
C LEU A 219 5.93 4.51 -7.78
N HIS A 220 4.72 4.13 -8.15
CA HIS A 220 3.73 4.98 -8.80
C HIS A 220 2.46 5.07 -7.93
N PRO A 221 2.57 5.52 -6.67
CA PRO A 221 1.41 5.62 -5.81
C PRO A 221 0.41 6.64 -6.36
N ARG A 222 -0.87 6.30 -6.27
CA ARG A 222 -1.99 7.14 -6.68
C ARG A 222 -2.96 7.20 -5.51
N PHE A 223 -3.27 8.40 -5.07
CA PHE A 223 -4.20 8.64 -3.98
C PHE A 223 -5.35 9.49 -4.48
N GLN A 224 -6.57 9.08 -4.23
CA GLN A 224 -7.77 9.83 -4.56
C GLN A 224 -8.55 10.10 -3.28
N VAL A 225 -8.74 11.37 -3.00
CA VAL A 225 -9.63 11.87 -1.96
C VAL A 225 -11.07 11.57 -2.34
N ASN A 226 -11.92 11.29 -1.37
CA ASN A 226 -13.36 11.13 -1.60
C ASN A 226 -14.15 11.43 -0.32
N PHE A 227 -14.51 12.69 -0.11
CA PHE A 227 -15.42 13.09 0.96
C PHE A 227 -16.30 14.28 0.53
N THR A 228 -17.38 14.51 1.25
CA THR A 228 -18.25 15.67 1.07
C THR A 228 -18.24 16.48 2.36
N ASN A 229 -17.96 17.78 2.28
CA ASN A 229 -17.94 18.68 3.43
C ASN A 229 -19.37 19.06 3.88
N SER A 230 -19.50 19.77 5.01
CA SER A 230 -20.79 20.22 5.55
C SER A 230 -21.58 21.15 4.60
N GLN A 231 -20.91 21.79 3.65
CA GLN A 231 -21.53 22.65 2.63
C GLN A 231 -22.02 21.88 1.39
N GLY A 232 -21.88 20.53 1.37
CA GLY A 232 -22.25 19.68 0.24
C GLY A 232 -21.24 19.68 -0.92
N SER A 233 -20.07 20.27 -0.76
CA SER A 233 -19.00 20.22 -1.76
C SER A 233 -18.21 18.92 -1.63
N THR A 234 -18.03 18.20 -2.74
CA THR A 234 -17.25 16.94 -2.78
C THR A 234 -15.83 17.21 -3.24
N ASP A 235 -14.85 16.80 -2.43
CA ASP A 235 -13.45 16.70 -2.84
C ASP A 235 -13.18 15.30 -3.40
N ASN A 236 -12.75 15.22 -4.65
CA ASN A 236 -12.38 13.99 -5.36
C ASN A 236 -11.01 14.10 -6.04
N ARG A 237 -10.17 15.02 -5.56
CA ARG A 237 -8.84 15.29 -6.10
C ARG A 237 -7.98 14.05 -6.10
N LYS A 238 -7.20 13.87 -7.17
CA LYS A 238 -6.18 12.82 -7.27
C LYS A 238 -4.80 13.41 -7.04
N ILE A 239 -3.99 12.69 -6.28
CA ILE A 239 -2.59 12.99 -6.01
C ILE A 239 -1.75 11.87 -6.60
N GLU A 240 -0.85 12.20 -7.50
CA GLU A 240 -0.04 11.25 -8.24
C GLU A 240 1.44 11.58 -8.10
N VAL A 241 2.25 10.59 -7.75
CA VAL A 241 3.70 10.75 -7.58
C VAL A 241 4.43 9.60 -8.22
N ASP A 242 5.57 9.87 -8.83
CA ASP A 242 6.49 8.88 -9.36
C ASP A 242 7.82 8.95 -8.63
N LEU A 243 8.17 7.90 -7.90
CA LEU A 243 9.34 7.83 -7.03
C LEU A 243 10.21 6.62 -7.37
N ALA A 244 11.48 6.75 -7.07
CA ALA A 244 12.45 5.66 -7.10
C ALA A 244 13.11 5.54 -5.73
N ARG A 245 13.21 4.33 -5.18
CA ARG A 245 13.71 4.08 -3.82
C ARG A 245 14.70 2.93 -3.79
N LEU A 246 15.89 3.22 -3.28
CA LEU A 246 16.80 2.19 -2.81
C LEU A 246 16.24 1.63 -1.50
N VAL A 247 16.26 0.31 -1.36
CA VAL A 247 15.82 -0.37 -0.15
C VAL A 247 16.88 -1.38 0.28
N THR A 248 16.98 -1.59 1.59
CA THR A 248 17.82 -2.62 2.17
C THR A 248 17.01 -3.43 3.17
N TYR A 249 17.37 -4.67 3.35
CA TYR A 249 16.74 -5.51 4.35
C TYR A 249 17.71 -6.54 4.90
N ALA A 250 17.47 -6.93 6.14
CA ALA A 250 18.21 -8.01 6.79
C ALA A 250 17.27 -8.80 7.69
N GLY A 251 17.50 -10.09 7.78
CA GLY A 251 16.64 -10.96 8.57
C GLY A 251 17.24 -12.34 8.79
N ALA A 252 16.44 -13.22 9.36
CA ALA A 252 16.78 -14.60 9.54
C ALA A 252 15.56 -15.52 9.32
N SER A 253 15.79 -16.67 8.75
CA SER A 253 14.82 -17.76 8.67
C SER A 253 15.25 -18.90 9.58
N TRP A 254 14.32 -19.45 10.32
CA TRP A 254 14.54 -20.58 11.23
C TRP A 254 13.62 -21.74 10.86
N LEU A 255 14.23 -22.89 10.54
CA LEU A 255 13.54 -24.16 10.36
C LEU A 255 13.23 -24.79 11.73
N LEU A 256 12.01 -24.59 12.20
CA LEU A 256 11.51 -25.23 13.43
C LEU A 256 11.38 -26.75 13.24
N HIS A 257 10.96 -27.18 12.04
CA HIS A 257 10.80 -28.55 11.59
C HIS A 257 11.11 -28.60 10.08
N PRO A 258 11.49 -29.74 9.48
CA PRO A 258 11.76 -29.82 8.04
C PRO A 258 10.67 -29.21 7.13
N ALA A 259 9.42 -29.22 7.58
CA ALA A 259 8.30 -28.63 6.85
C ALA A 259 7.91 -27.21 7.31
N TRP A 260 8.43 -26.70 8.45
CA TRP A 260 8.01 -25.42 8.99
C TRP A 260 9.17 -24.43 9.10
N GLU A 261 8.97 -23.25 8.57
CA GLU A 261 9.90 -22.12 8.64
C GLU A 261 9.22 -20.90 9.26
N VAL A 262 9.92 -20.26 10.19
CA VAL A 262 9.58 -18.92 10.70
C VAL A 262 10.67 -17.98 10.24
N SER A 263 10.30 -16.78 9.84
CA SER A 263 11.27 -15.73 9.44
C SER A 263 10.90 -14.38 10.01
N ALA A 264 11.94 -13.59 10.28
CA ALA A 264 11.80 -12.18 10.66
C ALA A 264 12.76 -11.34 9.82
N GLU A 265 12.34 -10.13 9.46
CA GLU A 265 13.07 -9.21 8.60
C GLU A 265 12.86 -7.77 9.06
N LEU A 266 13.90 -6.98 9.02
CA LEU A 266 13.84 -5.53 9.05
C LEU A 266 14.01 -5.03 7.61
N TYR A 267 13.05 -4.28 7.12
CA TYR A 267 13.02 -3.70 5.78
C TYR A 267 13.10 -2.18 5.90
N LEU A 268 14.13 -1.60 5.33
CA LEU A 268 14.45 -0.18 5.41
C LEU A 268 14.37 0.46 4.01
N SER A 269 13.53 1.46 3.87
CA SER A 269 13.62 2.49 2.82
C SER A 269 14.26 3.73 3.47
N PRO A 270 15.56 4.01 3.24
CA PRO A 270 16.28 5.03 4.01
C PRO A 270 15.67 6.43 3.96
N SER A 271 14.99 6.75 2.85
CA SER A 271 14.33 8.05 2.65
C SER A 271 12.92 8.12 3.24
N ASP A 272 12.33 6.99 3.65
CA ASP A 272 10.92 6.94 3.98
C ASP A 272 10.66 6.33 5.37
N ALA A 273 10.94 5.02 5.59
CA ALA A 273 10.64 4.36 6.85
C ALA A 273 11.30 2.98 7.01
N LEU A 274 11.25 2.47 8.24
CA LEU A 274 11.58 1.11 8.64
C LEU A 274 10.30 0.32 8.90
N SER A 275 10.23 -0.92 8.41
CA SER A 275 9.14 -1.87 8.69
C SER A 275 9.69 -3.20 9.20
N GLY A 276 9.19 -3.65 10.33
CA GLY A 276 9.41 -5.01 10.83
C GLY A 276 8.48 -5.99 10.11
N ARG A 277 8.98 -7.15 9.74
CA ARG A 277 8.21 -8.17 9.01
C ARG A 277 8.43 -9.54 9.61
N MET A 278 7.41 -10.36 9.58
CA MET A 278 7.47 -11.75 10.05
C MET A 278 6.67 -12.66 9.12
N ALA A 279 7.07 -13.92 9.01
CA ALA A 279 6.29 -14.93 8.33
C ALA A 279 6.41 -16.31 8.99
N VAL A 280 5.34 -17.08 8.87
CA VAL A 280 5.31 -18.51 9.17
C VAL A 280 4.91 -19.23 7.89
N ARG A 281 5.67 -20.26 7.51
CA ARG A 281 5.47 -21.00 6.25
C ARG A 281 5.54 -22.50 6.48
N ARG A 282 4.74 -23.23 5.70
CA ARG A 282 4.81 -24.71 5.62
C ARG A 282 5.17 -25.12 4.20
N GLY A 283 6.18 -25.98 4.08
CA GLY A 283 6.65 -26.55 2.82
C GLY A 283 6.04 -27.91 2.53
N PHE A 284 5.71 -28.13 1.27
CA PHE A 284 5.19 -29.39 0.70
C PHE A 284 6.08 -29.75 -0.50
N GLY A 285 6.69 -30.95 -0.46
CA GLY A 285 7.39 -31.48 -1.62
C GLY A 285 6.37 -32.04 -2.62
N LEU A 286 6.55 -31.66 -3.88
CA LEU A 286 5.74 -32.13 -5.01
C LEU A 286 6.51 -33.14 -5.85
#